data_6d97e26e17f6a2f803c31c80ee8c901f
#
_entry.id   6d97e26e17f6a2f803c31c80ee8c901f
#
_cell.length_a   1.000
_cell.length_b   1.000
_cell.length_c   1.000
_cell.angle_alpha   90.00
_cell.angle_beta   90.00
_cell.angle_gamma   90.00
#
_symmetry.space_group_name_H-M   'P 1'
#
loop_
_entity.id
_entity.type
_entity.pdbx_description
1 polymer ?
#
loop_
_entity_poly.entity_id
_entity_poly.type
_entity_poly.pdbx_seq_one_letter_code
_entity_poly.pdbx_strand_id
1 'polypeptide(L)'
;MMYRSLIILLTATALACNNPMSKKSASDDKSNKKVEELKHNKIYELPADLEEISGISFLNDSIVASIEDENGILYFYDLKQNKIVRKLQFADNDDYEDLVIAGKDIYIINSSGLLFQIKDYESEMPVIKSFQTAFRKKNDIEGLAYQPKLNRLLFGVKGHNLDSSRENKQIYAFDLKSMQLDTNSAYKLQLDEIESYFEGDVIEENSKKFLKGLGNQNMSKVFHTSAITVNPITDEIFMLSSLNNLIAVLTPDGQLKKVYALDGKKFKQPEGIAFSADGKLYISNENGGIGSGNIIELNYAN
;
A
#
# COMPACT_ATOMS: atom_id res chain seq x y z
N MET A 1 79.52 51.93 -9.71
CA MET A 1 78.30 52.55 -10.26
C MET A 1 77.10 51.90 -9.61
N MET A 2 76.47 52.60 -8.65
CA MET A 2 75.40 52.13 -7.85
C MET A 2 74.04 52.58 -8.50
N TYR A 3 73.21 51.69 -8.84
CA TYR A 3 71.80 52.04 -9.16
C TYR A 3 70.93 51.66 -7.98
N ARG A 4 70.27 52.68 -7.39
CA ARG A 4 69.28 52.59 -6.36
C ARG A 4 67.95 52.34 -7.03
N SER A 5 67.31 51.20 -6.77
CA SER A 5 65.89 50.92 -7.18
C SER A 5 65.01 51.42 -6.09
N LEU A 6 64.08 52.28 -6.48
CA LEU A 6 63.03 52.88 -5.65
C LEU A 6 61.81 51.88 -5.60
N ILE A 7 61.52 51.40 -4.40
CA ILE A 7 60.30 50.55 -4.18
C ILE A 7 59.15 51.47 -3.79
N ILE A 8 58.16 51.55 -4.68
CA ILE A 8 56.91 52.25 -4.42
C ILE A 8 55.93 51.24 -3.74
N LEU A 9 55.59 51.52 -2.50
CA LEU A 9 54.64 50.74 -1.71
C LEU A 9 53.23 51.26 -2.03
N LEU A 10 52.44 50.50 -2.82
CA LEU A 10 51.00 50.76 -3.01
C LEU A 10 50.24 50.12 -1.88
N THR A 11 49.63 50.88 -0.99
CA THR A 11 48.66 50.45 -0.01
C THR A 11 47.29 50.41 -0.65
N ALA A 12 46.80 49.18 -0.92
CA ALA A 12 45.42 48.97 -1.33
C ALA A 12 44.53 48.87 -0.10
N THR A 13 43.71 49.87 0.12
CA THR A 13 42.61 49.83 1.12
C THR A 13 41.46 49.01 0.56
N ALA A 14 41.27 47.81 1.07
CA ALA A 14 40.10 47.01 0.78
C ALA A 14 38.92 47.51 1.61
N LEU A 15 37.93 48.15 0.94
CA LEU A 15 36.61 48.38 1.52
C LEU A 15 35.87 47.04 1.57
N ALA A 16 35.72 46.47 2.76
CA ALA A 16 34.84 45.36 3.00
C ALA A 16 33.38 45.85 3.01
N CYS A 17 32.67 45.62 1.91
CA CYS A 17 31.22 45.71 1.91
C CYS A 17 30.65 44.50 2.64
N ASN A 18 30.28 44.68 3.91
CA ASN A 18 29.44 43.74 4.65
C ASN A 18 27.99 43.79 4.07
N ASN A 19 27.67 42.92 3.12
CA ASN A 19 26.31 42.58 2.83
C ASN A 19 25.82 41.61 3.91
N PRO A 20 24.76 41.92 4.66
CA PRO A 20 24.13 40.93 5.50
C PRO A 20 23.47 39.88 4.58
N MET A 21 24.08 38.72 4.51
CA MET A 21 23.49 37.54 3.94
C MET A 21 22.15 37.30 4.69
N SER A 22 21.02 37.66 4.07
CA SER A 22 19.72 37.30 4.57
C SER A 22 19.68 35.78 4.59
N LYS A 23 19.75 35.20 5.77
CA LYS A 23 19.30 33.82 5.98
C LYS A 23 17.86 33.81 5.53
N LYS A 24 17.60 33.32 4.31
CA LYS A 24 16.29 32.78 3.98
C LYS A 24 16.05 31.70 5.03
N SER A 25 15.24 32.01 6.02
CA SER A 25 14.58 31.01 6.82
C SER A 25 13.88 30.12 5.80
N ALA A 26 14.26 28.84 5.73
CA ALA A 26 13.36 27.84 5.22
C ALA A 26 12.07 28.05 6.02
N SER A 27 11.07 28.60 5.38
CA SER A 27 9.73 28.55 5.90
C SER A 27 9.42 27.06 5.96
N ASP A 28 9.44 26.49 7.16
CA ASP A 28 8.76 25.24 7.43
C ASP A 28 7.34 25.43 6.95
N ASP A 29 7.08 24.98 5.74
CA ASP A 29 5.73 24.71 5.28
C ASP A 29 5.24 23.52 6.11
N LYS A 30 4.84 23.81 7.34
CA LYS A 30 3.99 22.94 8.14
C LYS A 30 2.65 22.93 7.42
N SER A 31 2.60 22.30 6.24
CA SER A 31 1.33 21.91 5.64
C SER A 31 0.59 21.18 6.77
N ASN A 32 -0.61 21.62 7.05
CA ASN A 32 -1.47 21.09 8.10
C ASN A 32 -1.81 19.65 7.71
N LYS A 33 -0.87 18.71 7.98
CA LYS A 33 -1.03 17.28 7.72
C LYS A 33 -2.21 16.82 8.56
N LYS A 34 -3.31 16.47 7.93
CA LYS A 34 -4.54 16.06 8.59
C LYS A 34 -5.01 14.74 8.01
N VAL A 35 -5.39 13.82 8.89
CA VAL A 35 -6.09 12.59 8.50
C VAL A 35 -7.50 12.95 8.07
N GLU A 36 -7.89 12.50 6.88
CA GLU A 36 -9.25 12.65 6.35
C GLU A 36 -9.98 11.31 6.43
N GLU A 37 -11.24 11.33 6.85
CA GLU A 37 -12.08 10.14 6.85
C GLU A 37 -12.68 9.89 5.45
N LEU A 38 -12.43 8.71 4.87
CA LEU A 38 -13.09 8.26 3.67
C LEU A 38 -14.46 7.67 4.01
N LYS A 39 -15.51 8.25 3.42
CA LYS A 39 -16.87 7.77 3.58
C LYS A 39 -17.19 6.70 2.56
N HIS A 40 -17.98 5.71 2.96
CA HIS A 40 -18.50 4.71 2.04
C HIS A 40 -19.61 5.30 1.16
N ASN A 41 -19.67 4.80 -0.07
CA ASN A 41 -20.72 5.13 -1.04
C ASN A 41 -21.74 3.97 -1.12
N LYS A 42 -21.26 2.75 -1.33
CA LYS A 42 -22.09 1.56 -1.49
C LYS A 42 -21.46 0.34 -0.84
N ILE A 43 -22.29 -0.54 -0.29
CA ILE A 43 -21.88 -1.82 0.30
C ILE A 43 -22.51 -2.94 -0.52
N TYR A 44 -21.71 -3.94 -0.86
CA TYR A 44 -22.09 -5.16 -1.55
C TYR A 44 -21.88 -6.33 -0.59
N GLU A 45 -22.97 -6.88 -0.07
CA GLU A 45 -22.93 -8.06 0.79
C GLU A 45 -22.55 -9.29 -0.03
N LEU A 46 -21.66 -10.12 0.51
CA LEU A 46 -21.13 -11.29 -0.19
C LEU A 46 -21.81 -12.58 0.27
N PRO A 47 -21.86 -13.61 -0.60
CA PRO A 47 -22.32 -14.93 -0.21
C PRO A 47 -21.34 -15.61 0.76
N ALA A 48 -21.80 -16.67 1.44
CA ALA A 48 -21.01 -17.39 2.44
C ALA A 48 -19.67 -17.94 1.92
N ASP A 49 -19.57 -18.23 0.62
CA ASP A 49 -18.29 -18.63 -0.01
C ASP A 49 -17.17 -17.57 0.09
N LEU A 50 -17.52 -16.33 0.41
CA LEU A 50 -16.64 -15.17 0.53
C LEU A 50 -16.81 -14.48 1.90
N GLU A 51 -17.13 -15.26 2.95
CA GLU A 51 -17.26 -14.74 4.31
C GLU A 51 -15.91 -14.22 4.82
N GLU A 52 -14.83 -14.96 4.54
CA GLU A 52 -13.45 -14.62 4.90
C GLU A 52 -12.67 -14.08 3.67
N ILE A 53 -13.32 -13.11 2.99
CA ILE A 53 -12.74 -12.50 1.79
C ILE A 53 -11.45 -11.74 2.12
N SER A 54 -10.35 -12.08 1.42
CA SER A 54 -9.05 -11.39 1.45
C SER A 54 -8.92 -10.43 0.26
N GLY A 55 -7.98 -10.67 -0.65
CA GLY A 55 -7.70 -9.80 -1.78
C GLY A 55 -8.81 -9.66 -2.81
N ILE A 56 -8.84 -8.51 -3.49
CA ILE A 56 -9.75 -8.22 -4.60
C ILE A 56 -9.03 -7.51 -5.75
N SER A 57 -9.47 -7.78 -6.99
CA SER A 57 -8.98 -7.07 -8.18
C SER A 57 -10.07 -7.01 -9.27
N PHE A 58 -10.20 -5.87 -9.95
CA PHE A 58 -11.23 -5.68 -10.97
C PHE A 58 -10.83 -6.27 -12.32
N LEU A 59 -11.71 -7.13 -12.89
CA LEU A 59 -11.60 -7.54 -14.29
C LEU A 59 -12.14 -6.49 -15.25
N ASN A 60 -13.26 -5.89 -14.85
CA ASN A 60 -13.98 -4.86 -15.61
C ASN A 60 -14.86 -4.06 -14.63
N ASP A 61 -15.75 -3.22 -15.14
CA ASP A 61 -16.60 -2.31 -14.34
C ASP A 61 -17.57 -3.02 -13.38
N SER A 62 -17.74 -4.34 -13.46
CA SER A 62 -18.69 -5.05 -12.60
C SER A 62 -18.18 -6.38 -12.05
N ILE A 63 -17.20 -7.00 -12.68
CA ILE A 63 -16.64 -8.28 -12.24
C ILE A 63 -15.38 -8.04 -11.42
N VAL A 64 -15.40 -8.54 -10.19
CA VAL A 64 -14.27 -8.55 -9.26
C VAL A 64 -13.77 -9.98 -9.14
N ALA A 65 -12.47 -10.18 -9.37
CA ALA A 65 -11.77 -11.38 -8.94
C ALA A 65 -11.48 -11.26 -7.45
N SER A 66 -11.71 -12.31 -6.68
CA SER A 66 -11.48 -12.35 -5.24
C SER A 66 -11.01 -13.73 -4.80
N ILE A 67 -10.32 -13.77 -3.68
CA ILE A 67 -9.93 -14.99 -2.96
C ILE A 67 -10.42 -14.88 -1.51
N GLU A 68 -10.50 -16.00 -0.85
CA GLU A 68 -10.53 -16.11 0.61
C GLU A 68 -9.25 -16.78 1.08
N ASP A 69 -8.97 -16.74 2.36
CA ASP A 69 -7.67 -17.06 2.93
C ASP A 69 -7.29 -18.55 2.93
N GLU A 70 -8.23 -19.50 2.73
CA GLU A 70 -7.96 -20.92 2.97
C GLU A 70 -7.97 -21.80 1.72
N ASN A 71 -9.01 -21.71 0.87
CA ASN A 71 -9.38 -22.84 0.00
C ASN A 71 -8.69 -22.90 -1.37
N GLY A 72 -7.83 -21.96 -1.71
CA GLY A 72 -7.16 -21.90 -3.02
C GLY A 72 -8.12 -21.79 -4.20
N ILE A 73 -9.24 -21.11 -4.02
CA ILE A 73 -10.26 -20.86 -5.03
C ILE A 73 -10.24 -19.39 -5.43
N LEU A 74 -10.16 -19.15 -6.73
CA LEU A 74 -10.37 -17.84 -7.33
C LEU A 74 -11.84 -17.70 -7.68
N TYR A 75 -12.50 -16.69 -7.11
CA TYR A 75 -13.91 -16.35 -7.34
C TYR A 75 -14.00 -15.17 -8.27
N PHE A 76 -15.01 -15.18 -9.15
CA PHE A 76 -15.39 -14.05 -9.99
C PHE A 76 -16.80 -13.62 -9.56
N TYR A 77 -16.87 -12.46 -8.90
CA TYR A 77 -18.11 -11.93 -8.35
C TYR A 77 -18.62 -10.76 -9.18
N ASP A 78 -19.87 -10.81 -9.59
CA ASP A 78 -20.52 -9.72 -10.34
C ASP A 78 -21.26 -8.79 -9.37
N LEU A 79 -20.71 -7.58 -9.18
CA LEU A 79 -21.29 -6.53 -8.32
C LEU A 79 -22.67 -6.05 -8.77
N LYS A 80 -23.02 -6.18 -10.07
CA LYS A 80 -24.35 -5.79 -10.59
C LYS A 80 -25.40 -6.87 -10.33
N GLN A 81 -24.99 -8.14 -10.44
CA GLN A 81 -25.87 -9.28 -10.23
C GLN A 81 -25.87 -9.80 -8.79
N ASN A 82 -24.96 -9.31 -7.95
CA ASN A 82 -24.72 -9.75 -6.57
C ASN A 82 -24.56 -11.28 -6.48
N LYS A 83 -23.72 -11.86 -7.33
CA LYS A 83 -23.49 -13.31 -7.33
C LYS A 83 -22.10 -13.68 -7.84
N ILE A 84 -21.61 -14.84 -7.41
CA ILE A 84 -20.46 -15.51 -8.00
C ILE A 84 -20.87 -16.05 -9.37
N VAL A 85 -20.17 -15.62 -10.42
CA VAL A 85 -20.43 -16.05 -11.82
C VAL A 85 -19.46 -17.12 -12.29
N ARG A 86 -18.32 -17.28 -11.62
CA ARG A 86 -17.31 -18.31 -11.94
C ARG A 86 -16.48 -18.61 -10.69
N LYS A 87 -16.04 -19.88 -10.56
CA LYS A 87 -15.02 -20.33 -9.60
C LYS A 87 -13.92 -21.06 -10.35
N LEU A 88 -12.68 -20.94 -9.91
CA LEU A 88 -11.53 -21.64 -10.45
C LEU A 88 -10.65 -22.12 -9.29
N GLN A 89 -10.55 -23.45 -9.09
CA GLN A 89 -9.57 -24.02 -8.15
C GLN A 89 -8.18 -23.81 -8.75
N PHE A 90 -7.29 -23.08 -8.06
CA PHE A 90 -5.92 -22.83 -8.55
C PHE A 90 -4.85 -23.57 -7.74
N ALA A 91 -5.13 -23.92 -6.49
CA ALA A 91 -4.21 -24.65 -5.61
C ALA A 91 -4.97 -25.38 -4.48
N ASP A 92 -4.23 -26.11 -3.64
CA ASP A 92 -4.74 -26.72 -2.40
C ASP A 92 -4.90 -25.64 -1.31
N ASN A 93 -5.38 -26.04 -0.13
CA ASN A 93 -5.51 -25.13 1.02
C ASN A 93 -4.14 -24.57 1.46
N ASP A 94 -4.07 -23.27 1.65
CA ASP A 94 -2.92 -22.51 2.15
C ASP A 94 -3.41 -21.18 2.72
N ASP A 95 -2.54 -20.30 3.12
CA ASP A 95 -2.76 -18.97 3.75
C ASP A 95 -2.66 -17.87 2.65
N TYR A 96 -3.76 -17.72 1.87
CA TYR A 96 -3.81 -16.83 0.70
C TYR A 96 -4.21 -15.41 1.10
N GLU A 97 -3.44 -14.41 0.70
CA GLU A 97 -3.57 -13.06 1.20
C GLU A 97 -4.12 -12.06 0.17
N ASP A 98 -3.49 -11.98 -0.99
CA ASP A 98 -3.90 -10.97 -1.97
C ASP A 98 -3.74 -11.46 -3.41
N LEU A 99 -4.45 -10.77 -4.33
CA LEU A 99 -4.38 -11.06 -5.76
C LEU A 99 -4.37 -9.78 -6.59
N VAL A 100 -3.79 -9.88 -7.79
CA VAL A 100 -3.85 -8.79 -8.77
C VAL A 100 -3.95 -9.32 -10.20
N ILE A 101 -4.68 -8.58 -11.03
CA ILE A 101 -4.76 -8.82 -12.47
C ILE A 101 -3.70 -7.99 -13.18
N ALA A 102 -2.85 -8.65 -13.97
CA ALA A 102 -1.83 -8.02 -14.79
C ALA A 102 -1.98 -8.50 -16.26
N GLY A 103 -2.67 -7.72 -17.05
CA GLY A 103 -3.01 -8.09 -18.44
C GLY A 103 -3.96 -9.28 -18.51
N LYS A 104 -3.49 -10.41 -19.08
CA LYS A 104 -4.25 -11.66 -19.18
C LYS A 104 -3.97 -12.65 -18.06
N ASP A 105 -3.08 -12.31 -17.15
CA ASP A 105 -2.67 -13.19 -16.06
C ASP A 105 -3.20 -12.67 -14.73
N ILE A 106 -3.53 -13.57 -13.83
CA ILE A 106 -3.81 -13.26 -12.43
C ILE A 106 -2.65 -13.78 -11.59
N TYR A 107 -2.21 -12.95 -10.67
CA TYR A 107 -1.20 -13.32 -9.69
C TYR A 107 -1.82 -13.35 -8.31
N ILE A 108 -1.49 -14.37 -7.51
CA ILE A 108 -1.98 -14.57 -6.15
C ILE A 108 -0.76 -14.83 -5.27
N ILE A 109 -0.76 -14.27 -4.07
CA ILE A 109 0.32 -14.46 -3.09
C ILE A 109 -0.22 -15.12 -1.82
N ASN A 110 0.56 -16.01 -1.21
CA ASN A 110 0.33 -16.46 0.14
C ASN A 110 1.24 -15.72 1.14
N SER A 111 0.93 -15.80 2.43
CA SER A 111 1.68 -15.15 3.52
C SER A 111 3.17 -15.48 3.54
N SER A 112 3.56 -16.67 3.07
CA SER A 112 4.96 -17.13 3.02
C SER A 112 5.74 -16.63 1.80
N GLY A 113 5.07 -15.93 0.88
CA GLY A 113 5.68 -15.39 -0.34
C GLY A 113 5.76 -16.38 -1.49
N LEU A 114 4.92 -17.41 -1.52
CA LEU A 114 4.72 -18.25 -2.70
C LEU A 114 3.76 -17.53 -3.65
N LEU A 115 4.26 -17.17 -4.84
CA LEU A 115 3.51 -16.47 -5.88
C LEU A 115 2.94 -17.46 -6.87
N PHE A 116 1.61 -17.42 -7.08
CA PHE A 116 0.93 -18.17 -8.13
C PHE A 116 0.67 -17.26 -9.33
N GLN A 117 0.84 -17.80 -10.53
CA GLN A 117 0.47 -17.16 -11.80
C GLN A 117 -0.58 -18.03 -12.50
N ILE A 118 -1.76 -17.50 -12.72
CA ILE A 118 -2.81 -18.09 -13.53
C ILE A 118 -2.77 -17.42 -14.88
N LYS A 119 -2.19 -18.09 -15.89
CA LYS A 119 -2.04 -17.57 -17.24
C LYS A 119 -3.31 -17.75 -18.05
N ASP A 120 -3.66 -16.72 -18.83
CA ASP A 120 -4.85 -16.74 -19.67
C ASP A 120 -6.09 -17.21 -18.88
N TYR A 121 -6.36 -16.53 -17.75
CA TYR A 121 -7.44 -16.91 -16.81
C TYR A 121 -8.83 -16.99 -17.47
N GLU A 122 -9.05 -16.35 -18.62
CA GLU A 122 -10.28 -16.45 -19.41
C GLU A 122 -10.39 -17.76 -20.20
N SER A 123 -9.30 -18.49 -20.37
CA SER A 123 -9.26 -19.79 -21.04
C SER A 123 -10.12 -20.82 -20.28
N GLU A 124 -10.63 -21.84 -20.98
CA GLU A 124 -11.28 -22.99 -20.37
C GLU A 124 -10.31 -23.81 -19.51
N MET A 125 -9.02 -23.80 -19.85
CA MET A 125 -7.96 -24.51 -19.14
C MET A 125 -6.77 -23.57 -18.92
N PRO A 126 -6.83 -22.66 -17.96
CA PRO A 126 -5.71 -21.76 -17.66
C PRO A 126 -4.50 -22.53 -17.13
N VAL A 127 -3.31 -22.05 -17.46
CA VAL A 127 -2.07 -22.65 -16.98
C VAL A 127 -1.66 -22.02 -15.66
N ILE A 128 -1.56 -22.85 -14.62
CA ILE A 128 -1.16 -22.40 -13.28
C ILE A 128 0.32 -22.72 -13.06
N LYS A 129 1.07 -21.73 -12.58
CA LYS A 129 2.48 -21.87 -12.18
C LYS A 129 2.66 -21.26 -10.79
N SER A 130 3.67 -21.74 -10.05
CA SER A 130 4.05 -21.14 -8.78
C SER A 130 5.55 -20.82 -8.76
N PHE A 131 5.89 -19.76 -8.02
CA PHE A 131 7.26 -19.24 -7.88
C PHE A 131 7.54 -18.94 -6.41
N GLN A 132 8.51 -19.64 -5.82
CA GLN A 132 8.95 -19.30 -4.47
C GLN A 132 9.84 -18.06 -4.52
N THR A 133 9.43 -17.01 -3.85
CA THR A 133 10.22 -15.78 -3.70
C THR A 133 11.26 -15.90 -2.58
N ALA A 134 12.00 -14.82 -2.32
CA ALA A 134 12.92 -14.74 -1.18
C ALA A 134 12.21 -14.63 0.18
N PHE A 135 10.92 -14.32 0.20
CA PHE A 135 10.13 -14.23 1.42
C PHE A 135 9.94 -15.59 2.10
N ARG A 136 9.62 -15.53 3.39
CA ARG A 136 9.32 -16.68 4.26
C ARG A 136 8.18 -16.27 5.19
N LYS A 137 7.55 -17.21 5.89
CA LYS A 137 6.44 -16.99 6.81
C LYS A 137 6.65 -15.82 7.79
N LYS A 138 7.90 -15.56 8.24
CA LYS A 138 8.20 -14.41 9.12
C LYS A 138 8.01 -13.05 8.46
N ASN A 139 8.01 -12.99 7.13
CA ASN A 139 7.80 -11.75 6.39
C ASN A 139 6.33 -11.39 6.33
N ASP A 140 5.45 -12.38 6.31
CA ASP A 140 4.01 -12.20 6.37
C ASP A 140 3.56 -11.21 5.28
N ILE A 141 3.47 -11.73 4.04
CA ILE A 141 3.16 -10.91 2.86
C ILE A 141 1.65 -10.86 2.71
N GLU A 142 1.08 -9.67 2.83
CA GLU A 142 -0.36 -9.49 2.73
C GLU A 142 -0.81 -8.55 1.60
N GLY A 143 0.10 -7.85 0.96
CA GLY A 143 -0.27 -6.95 -0.14
C GLY A 143 0.34 -7.35 -1.46
N LEU A 144 -0.47 -7.34 -2.54
CA LEU A 144 -0.04 -7.57 -3.91
C LEU A 144 -0.68 -6.57 -4.86
N ALA A 145 0.14 -5.77 -5.56
CA ALA A 145 -0.34 -4.83 -6.57
C ALA A 145 0.41 -4.97 -7.89
N TYR A 146 -0.21 -4.54 -8.98
CA TYR A 146 0.43 -4.42 -10.29
C TYR A 146 0.75 -2.95 -10.57
N GLN A 147 1.98 -2.68 -10.98
CA GLN A 147 2.44 -1.37 -11.44
C GLN A 147 2.68 -1.39 -12.96
N PRO A 148 1.67 -1.02 -13.77
CA PRO A 148 1.71 -1.23 -15.22
C PRO A 148 2.86 -0.53 -15.93
N LYS A 149 3.16 0.73 -15.57
CA LYS A 149 4.22 1.53 -16.20
C LYS A 149 5.61 0.89 -16.08
N LEU A 150 5.85 0.13 -15.04
CA LEU A 150 7.12 -0.55 -14.78
C LEU A 150 7.03 -2.06 -15.02
N ASN A 151 5.86 -2.57 -15.45
CA ASN A 151 5.58 -3.99 -15.70
C ASN A 151 6.09 -4.89 -14.56
N ARG A 152 5.71 -4.55 -13.32
CA ARG A 152 6.15 -5.27 -12.12
C ARG A 152 5.02 -5.45 -11.11
N LEU A 153 5.13 -6.46 -10.29
CA LEU A 153 4.32 -6.62 -9.10
C LEU A 153 4.99 -5.92 -7.91
N LEU A 154 4.17 -5.44 -7.00
CA LEU A 154 4.58 -4.89 -5.71
C LEU A 154 4.08 -5.82 -4.61
N PHE A 155 4.94 -6.08 -3.62
CA PHE A 155 4.66 -6.93 -2.47
C PHE A 155 4.71 -6.10 -1.19
N GLY A 156 3.61 -6.01 -0.48
CA GLY A 156 3.50 -5.33 0.81
C GLY A 156 3.78 -6.28 1.97
N VAL A 157 4.73 -5.91 2.83
CA VAL A 157 5.13 -6.71 3.99
C VAL A 157 4.36 -6.27 5.23
N LYS A 158 3.64 -7.20 5.88
CA LYS A 158 3.02 -6.99 7.20
C LYS A 158 4.00 -7.28 8.32
N GLY A 159 4.72 -8.39 8.24
CA GLY A 159 5.65 -8.88 9.25
C GLY A 159 7.02 -8.21 9.21
N HIS A 160 8.09 -9.02 9.08
CA HIS A 160 9.46 -8.54 9.07
C HIS A 160 9.95 -8.20 7.66
N ASN A 161 10.52 -7.01 7.49
CA ASN A 161 11.21 -6.63 6.26
C ASN A 161 12.39 -7.58 5.98
N LEU A 162 12.82 -7.71 4.71
CA LEU A 162 13.96 -8.57 4.34
C LEU A 162 15.27 -8.10 4.98
N ASP A 163 15.46 -6.78 5.13
CA ASP A 163 16.62 -6.17 5.80
C ASP A 163 16.48 -6.13 7.33
N SER A 164 15.38 -6.67 7.88
CA SER A 164 15.06 -6.69 9.31
C SER A 164 14.87 -5.30 9.96
N SER A 165 14.79 -4.22 9.18
CA SER A 165 14.43 -2.89 9.68
C SER A 165 13.01 -2.88 10.25
N ARG A 166 12.74 -2.01 11.23
CA ARG A 166 11.47 -1.94 11.96
C ARG A 166 10.84 -0.55 11.97
N GLU A 167 11.59 0.46 11.55
CA GLU A 167 11.17 1.87 11.55
C GLU A 167 10.28 2.22 10.35
N ASN A 168 10.15 1.29 9.41
CA ASN A 168 9.37 1.49 8.20
C ASN A 168 8.67 0.20 7.76
N LYS A 169 7.64 0.35 6.94
CA LYS A 169 7.04 -0.72 6.15
C LYS A 169 7.59 -0.69 4.75
N GLN A 170 7.98 -1.85 4.23
CA GLN A 170 8.62 -1.94 2.93
C GLN A 170 7.72 -2.61 1.90
N ILE A 171 7.83 -2.10 0.68
CA ILE A 171 7.24 -2.68 -0.52
C ILE A 171 8.39 -3.12 -1.42
N TYR A 172 8.32 -4.36 -1.90
CA TYR A 172 9.32 -4.95 -2.79
C TYR A 172 8.76 -5.12 -4.19
N ALA A 173 9.62 -5.08 -5.18
CA ALA A 173 9.23 -5.22 -6.57
C ALA A 173 9.62 -6.58 -7.15
N PHE A 174 8.70 -7.18 -7.91
CA PHE A 174 8.93 -8.40 -8.68
C PHE A 174 8.77 -8.07 -10.17
N ASP A 175 9.84 -8.18 -10.91
CA ASP A 175 9.86 -7.88 -12.35
C ASP A 175 9.22 -9.01 -13.15
N LEU A 176 8.16 -8.71 -13.89
CA LEU A 176 7.39 -9.70 -14.66
C LEU A 176 8.10 -10.18 -15.93
N LYS A 177 9.15 -9.49 -16.38
CA LYS A 177 9.94 -9.94 -17.54
C LYS A 177 10.99 -10.96 -17.15
N SER A 178 11.70 -10.72 -16.05
CA SER A 178 12.73 -11.64 -15.53
C SER A 178 12.14 -12.69 -14.59
N MET A 179 10.93 -12.50 -14.08
CA MET A 179 10.28 -13.32 -13.04
C MET A 179 11.14 -13.42 -11.76
N GLN A 180 11.68 -12.26 -11.32
CA GLN A 180 12.56 -12.18 -10.16
C GLN A 180 12.14 -11.07 -9.21
N LEU A 181 12.24 -11.35 -7.90
CA LEU A 181 12.08 -10.39 -6.83
C LEU A 181 13.38 -9.61 -6.62
N ASP A 182 13.31 -8.27 -6.62
CA ASP A 182 14.39 -7.45 -6.07
C ASP A 182 14.33 -7.51 -4.53
N THR A 183 15.40 -7.92 -3.90
CA THR A 183 15.51 -8.01 -2.44
C THR A 183 15.77 -6.66 -1.78
N ASN A 184 16.07 -5.62 -2.56
CA ASN A 184 16.03 -4.25 -2.10
C ASN A 184 14.60 -3.71 -2.18
N SER A 185 14.17 -2.98 -1.17
CA SER A 185 12.84 -2.39 -1.17
C SER A 185 12.69 -1.34 -2.26
N ALA A 186 11.60 -1.43 -3.03
CA ALA A 186 11.23 -0.42 -4.03
C ALA A 186 10.71 0.86 -3.36
N TYR A 187 9.97 0.70 -2.24
CA TYR A 187 9.38 1.79 -1.49
C TYR A 187 9.47 1.54 0.01
N LYS A 188 9.49 2.63 0.78
CA LYS A 188 9.51 2.60 2.26
C LYS A 188 8.54 3.63 2.81
N LEU A 189 7.57 3.17 3.58
CA LEU A 189 6.70 4.02 4.38
C LEU A 189 7.33 4.19 5.77
N GLN A 190 7.80 5.40 6.08
CA GLN A 190 8.34 5.69 7.39
C GLN A 190 7.22 5.84 8.41
N LEU A 191 7.36 5.17 9.56
CA LEU A 191 6.27 5.12 10.55
C LEU A 191 6.14 6.44 11.35
N ASP A 192 7.23 7.18 11.52
CA ASP A 192 7.21 8.52 12.11
C ASP A 192 6.52 9.56 11.20
N GLU A 193 6.56 9.38 9.89
CA GLU A 193 5.79 10.22 8.97
C GLU A 193 4.28 10.04 9.15
N ILE A 194 3.80 8.80 9.40
CA ILE A 194 2.39 8.55 9.74
C ILE A 194 2.04 9.20 11.07
N GLU A 195 2.91 9.08 12.08
CA GLU A 195 2.71 9.71 13.40
C GLU A 195 2.46 11.21 13.27
N SER A 196 3.18 11.87 12.37
CA SER A 196 3.05 13.32 12.13
C SER A 196 1.65 13.77 11.66
N TYR A 197 0.83 12.88 11.13
CA TYR A 197 -0.56 13.18 10.75
C TYR A 197 -1.52 13.23 11.95
N PHE A 198 -1.11 12.70 13.10
CA PHE A 198 -1.92 12.64 14.32
C PHE A 198 -1.48 13.67 15.38
N GLU A 199 -0.44 14.45 15.12
CA GLU A 199 0.04 15.49 16.03
C GLU A 199 -0.92 16.69 16.02
N GLY A 200 -1.42 17.06 17.20
CA GLY A 200 -2.15 18.30 17.43
C GLY A 200 -3.64 18.32 17.08
N ASP A 201 -4.27 17.18 16.80
CA ASP A 201 -5.69 17.09 16.49
C ASP A 201 -6.47 16.23 17.51
N VAL A 202 -7.81 16.39 17.54
CA VAL A 202 -8.73 15.57 18.37
C VAL A 202 -8.57 14.07 18.07
N ILE A 203 -8.17 13.72 16.84
CA ILE A 203 -7.84 12.35 16.41
C ILE A 203 -6.66 11.81 17.21
N GLU A 204 -5.68 12.63 17.61
CA GLU A 204 -4.55 12.19 18.45
C GLU A 204 -5.04 11.58 19.77
N GLU A 205 -6.03 12.18 20.41
CA GLU A 205 -6.57 11.66 21.68
C GLU A 205 -7.29 10.32 21.49
N ASN A 206 -8.02 10.16 20.38
CA ASN A 206 -8.70 8.91 20.04
C ASN A 206 -7.69 7.82 19.62
N SER A 207 -6.67 8.18 18.85
CA SER A 207 -5.60 7.26 18.46
C SER A 207 -4.76 6.85 19.66
N LYS A 208 -4.43 7.76 20.57
CA LYS A 208 -3.75 7.44 21.84
C LYS A 208 -4.60 6.54 22.73
N LYS A 209 -5.91 6.75 22.80
CA LYS A 209 -6.85 5.87 23.53
C LYS A 209 -6.91 4.48 22.91
N PHE A 210 -6.96 4.40 21.58
CA PHE A 210 -6.95 3.17 20.82
C PHE A 210 -5.64 2.38 21.05
N LEU A 211 -4.49 3.04 20.90
CA LEU A 211 -3.16 2.45 21.14
C LEU A 211 -2.99 1.98 22.57
N LYS A 212 -3.48 2.76 23.54
CA LYS A 212 -3.45 2.41 24.95
C LYS A 212 -4.35 1.20 25.25
N GLY A 213 -5.49 1.10 24.56
CA GLY A 213 -6.39 -0.07 24.61
C GLY A 213 -5.73 -1.35 24.08
N LEU A 214 -4.83 -1.23 23.10
CA LEU A 214 -4.03 -2.35 22.57
C LEU A 214 -2.78 -2.68 23.40
N GLY A 215 -2.56 -1.98 24.53
CA GLY A 215 -1.36 -2.17 25.36
C GLY A 215 -0.05 -1.70 24.72
N ASN A 216 -0.13 -0.91 23.65
CA ASN A 216 1.00 -0.53 22.84
C ASN A 216 1.25 0.99 22.87
N GLN A 217 2.43 1.40 23.30
CA GLN A 217 2.84 2.81 23.34
C GLN A 217 3.78 3.19 22.18
N ASN A 218 4.07 2.26 21.26
CA ASN A 218 5.02 2.47 20.19
C ASN A 218 4.30 2.54 18.85
N MET A 219 4.25 3.73 18.25
CA MET A 219 3.61 4.00 16.94
C MET A 219 4.21 3.15 15.80
N SER A 220 5.45 2.66 15.94
CA SER A 220 6.07 1.74 14.96
C SER A 220 5.31 0.41 14.79
N LYS A 221 4.36 0.12 15.67
CA LYS A 221 3.49 -1.06 15.60
C LYS A 221 2.07 -0.72 15.14
N VAL A 222 1.80 0.51 14.75
CA VAL A 222 0.44 0.99 14.44
C VAL A 222 0.05 0.77 13.00
N PHE A 223 0.99 0.66 12.06
CA PHE A 223 0.69 0.39 10.66
C PHE A 223 1.14 -1.02 10.28
N HIS A 224 0.18 -1.92 10.08
CA HIS A 224 0.39 -3.26 9.57
C HIS A 224 -0.25 -3.36 8.19
N THR A 225 0.57 -3.52 7.16
CA THR A 225 0.08 -3.65 5.79
C THR A 225 -0.83 -4.89 5.70
N SER A 226 -2.09 -4.71 5.33
CA SER A 226 -3.03 -5.80 5.04
C SER A 226 -3.33 -5.92 3.54
N ALA A 227 -3.21 -4.84 2.78
CA ALA A 227 -3.28 -4.89 1.32
C ALA A 227 -2.57 -3.69 0.70
N ILE A 228 -2.26 -3.79 -0.59
CA ILE A 228 -1.74 -2.67 -1.38
C ILE A 228 -2.42 -2.62 -2.75
N THR A 229 -2.54 -1.42 -3.33
CA THR A 229 -2.98 -1.24 -4.71
C THR A 229 -2.32 -0.02 -5.35
N VAL A 230 -2.35 0.05 -6.67
CA VAL A 230 -1.88 1.20 -7.44
C VAL A 230 -3.07 1.88 -8.12
N ASN A 231 -3.22 3.19 -7.92
CA ASN A 231 -4.24 3.97 -8.59
C ASN A 231 -3.94 3.98 -10.11
N PRO A 232 -4.87 3.51 -10.97
CA PRO A 232 -4.63 3.39 -12.40
C PRO A 232 -4.52 4.74 -13.13
N ILE A 233 -4.95 5.84 -12.50
CA ILE A 233 -4.95 7.18 -13.07
C ILE A 233 -3.71 7.95 -12.64
N THR A 234 -3.38 7.92 -11.35
CA THR A 234 -2.31 8.75 -10.74
C THR A 234 -1.00 8.00 -10.51
N ASP A 235 -0.98 6.67 -10.62
CA ASP A 235 0.12 5.76 -10.23
C ASP A 235 0.50 5.83 -8.73
N GLU A 236 -0.30 6.46 -7.92
CA GLU A 236 -0.10 6.49 -6.47
C GLU A 236 -0.31 5.11 -5.86
N ILE A 237 0.47 4.80 -4.83
CA ILE A 237 0.41 3.51 -4.15
C ILE A 237 -0.39 3.68 -2.87
N PHE A 238 -1.42 2.89 -2.72
CA PHE A 238 -2.29 2.84 -1.56
C PHE A 238 -1.92 1.63 -0.71
N MET A 239 -1.64 1.85 0.55
CA MET A 239 -1.35 0.81 1.54
C MET A 239 -2.47 0.81 2.57
N LEU A 240 -3.15 -0.31 2.72
CA LEU A 240 -4.20 -0.51 3.73
C LEU A 240 -3.58 -1.09 5.00
N SER A 241 -4.10 -0.68 6.15
CA SER A 241 -3.82 -1.29 7.45
C SER A 241 -5.12 -1.59 8.17
N SER A 242 -5.44 -2.87 8.29
CA SER A 242 -6.62 -3.38 8.99
C SER A 242 -6.58 -3.07 10.48
N LEU A 243 -5.40 -3.18 11.11
CA LEU A 243 -5.22 -3.02 12.55
C LEU A 243 -5.77 -1.70 13.11
N ASN A 244 -5.64 -0.63 12.35
CA ASN A 244 -6.02 0.73 12.79
C ASN A 244 -6.91 1.46 11.79
N ASN A 245 -7.43 0.74 10.79
CA ASN A 245 -8.34 1.28 9.77
C ASN A 245 -7.78 2.53 9.06
N LEU A 246 -6.52 2.44 8.60
CA LEU A 246 -5.83 3.51 7.88
C LEU A 246 -5.51 3.12 6.45
N ILE A 247 -5.47 4.12 5.57
CA ILE A 247 -4.88 4.03 4.25
C ILE A 247 -3.77 5.07 4.14
N ALA A 248 -2.53 4.63 3.92
CA ALA A 248 -1.43 5.50 3.57
C ALA A 248 -1.29 5.56 2.04
N VAL A 249 -1.18 6.77 1.50
CA VAL A 249 -1.03 7.02 0.06
C VAL A 249 0.38 7.54 -0.19
N LEU A 250 1.13 6.79 -1.01
CA LEU A 250 2.45 7.21 -1.47
C LEU A 250 2.35 7.77 -2.89
N THR A 251 3.15 8.78 -3.17
CA THR A 251 3.38 9.27 -4.54
C THR A 251 4.08 8.19 -5.37
N PRO A 252 4.10 8.28 -6.71
CA PRO A 252 4.78 7.31 -7.57
C PRO A 252 6.29 7.17 -7.30
N ASP A 253 6.92 8.16 -6.67
CA ASP A 253 8.32 8.14 -6.23
C ASP A 253 8.50 7.71 -4.75
N GLY A 254 7.39 7.34 -4.07
CA GLY A 254 7.42 6.71 -2.75
C GLY A 254 7.36 7.64 -1.55
N GLN A 255 7.05 8.93 -1.74
CA GLN A 255 6.85 9.87 -0.64
C GLN A 255 5.45 9.73 -0.04
N LEU A 256 5.31 9.78 1.29
CA LEU A 256 4.00 9.80 1.93
C LEU A 256 3.26 11.11 1.57
N LYS A 257 2.17 10.98 0.79
CA LYS A 257 1.35 12.09 0.32
C LYS A 257 0.19 12.39 1.27
N LYS A 258 -0.48 11.34 1.75
CA LYS A 258 -1.74 11.46 2.50
C LYS A 258 -2.01 10.24 3.37
N VAL A 259 -2.76 10.45 4.44
CA VAL A 259 -3.31 9.37 5.27
C VAL A 259 -4.81 9.56 5.38
N TYR A 260 -5.56 8.49 5.10
CA TYR A 260 -7.00 8.43 5.30
C TYR A 260 -7.34 7.49 6.46
N ALA A 261 -8.43 7.80 7.14
CA ALA A 261 -9.06 6.92 8.12
C ALA A 261 -10.33 6.29 7.55
N LEU A 262 -10.62 5.07 7.96
CA LEU A 262 -11.85 4.34 7.69
C LEU A 262 -12.70 4.25 8.96
N ASP A 263 -14.05 4.27 8.82
CA ASP A 263 -14.97 4.09 9.95
C ASP A 263 -14.90 2.65 10.49
N GLY A 264 -14.20 2.42 11.58
CA GLY A 264 -14.02 1.09 12.21
C GLY A 264 -15.30 0.36 12.62
N LYS A 265 -16.47 1.02 12.56
CA LYS A 265 -17.77 0.33 12.74
C LYS A 265 -18.20 -0.41 11.50
N LYS A 266 -17.75 0.04 10.32
CA LYS A 266 -18.09 -0.54 9.01
C LYS A 266 -16.95 -1.39 8.47
N PHE A 267 -15.72 -0.98 8.71
CA PHE A 267 -14.51 -1.70 8.31
C PHE A 267 -13.96 -2.44 9.53
N LYS A 268 -14.48 -3.63 9.81
CA LYS A 268 -14.09 -4.43 10.97
C LYS A 268 -12.75 -5.13 10.76
N GLN A 269 -12.60 -5.75 9.58
CA GLN A 269 -11.38 -6.41 9.12
C GLN A 269 -11.20 -6.13 7.62
N PRO A 270 -10.72 -4.92 7.25
CA PRO A 270 -10.46 -4.60 5.85
C PRO A 270 -9.19 -5.30 5.37
N GLU A 271 -9.33 -6.30 4.48
CA GLU A 271 -8.24 -7.18 4.07
C GLU A 271 -7.82 -7.01 2.60
N GLY A 272 -8.66 -6.43 1.74
CA GLY A 272 -8.27 -6.14 0.35
C GLY A 272 -8.60 -4.72 -0.06
N ILE A 273 -7.84 -4.18 -1.02
CA ILE A 273 -8.04 -2.84 -1.58
C ILE A 273 -7.82 -2.86 -3.09
N ALA A 274 -8.73 -2.29 -3.86
CA ALA A 274 -8.61 -2.24 -5.32
C ALA A 274 -9.22 -0.98 -5.90
N PHE A 275 -8.69 -0.58 -7.05
CA PHE A 275 -9.30 0.41 -7.92
C PHE A 275 -10.02 -0.26 -9.09
N SER A 276 -11.19 0.26 -9.45
CA SER A 276 -11.77 0.03 -10.77
C SER A 276 -11.02 0.86 -11.83
N ALA A 277 -11.20 0.55 -13.10
CA ALA A 277 -10.51 1.24 -14.20
C ALA A 277 -10.84 2.75 -14.27
N ASP A 278 -12.02 3.16 -13.80
CA ASP A 278 -12.45 4.57 -13.71
C ASP A 278 -11.97 5.28 -12.43
N GLY A 279 -11.14 4.61 -11.62
CA GLY A 279 -10.50 5.19 -10.43
C GLY A 279 -11.35 5.20 -9.17
N LYS A 280 -12.44 4.45 -9.11
CA LYS A 280 -13.18 4.25 -7.86
C LYS A 280 -12.44 3.28 -6.96
N LEU A 281 -12.42 3.58 -5.68
CA LEU A 281 -11.73 2.79 -4.66
C LEU A 281 -12.69 1.85 -3.94
N TYR A 282 -12.27 0.59 -3.79
CA TYR A 282 -13.05 -0.47 -3.13
C TYR A 282 -12.18 -1.16 -2.09
N ILE A 283 -12.83 -1.63 -1.03
CA ILE A 283 -12.22 -2.43 0.04
C ILE A 283 -13.07 -3.68 0.24
N SER A 284 -12.43 -4.86 0.26
CA SER A 284 -13.02 -6.08 0.83
C SER A 284 -12.87 -6.06 2.34
N ASN A 285 -13.87 -6.55 3.03
CA ASN A 285 -13.92 -6.51 4.47
C ASN A 285 -14.56 -7.77 5.01
N GLU A 286 -13.81 -8.50 5.81
CA GLU A 286 -14.34 -9.61 6.58
C GLU A 286 -15.27 -9.13 7.69
N ASN A 287 -16.23 -9.92 8.06
CA ASN A 287 -17.15 -9.57 9.13
C ASN A 287 -16.79 -10.20 10.49
N GLY A 288 -15.58 -10.73 10.61
CA GLY A 288 -15.05 -11.25 11.87
C GLY A 288 -15.86 -12.38 12.49
N GLY A 289 -16.38 -13.32 11.67
CA GLY A 289 -17.15 -14.47 12.10
C GLY A 289 -18.59 -14.16 12.53
N ILE A 290 -19.10 -12.95 12.30
CA ILE A 290 -20.49 -12.55 12.60
C ILE A 290 -21.09 -11.85 11.38
N GLY A 291 -21.72 -12.63 10.48
CA GLY A 291 -22.38 -12.14 9.27
C GLY A 291 -21.61 -12.50 8.01
N SER A 292 -21.88 -11.83 6.91
CA SER A 292 -21.21 -12.02 5.62
C SER A 292 -20.04 -11.05 5.44
N GLY A 293 -19.02 -11.45 4.68
CA GLY A 293 -18.04 -10.54 4.12
C GLY A 293 -18.72 -9.52 3.21
N ASN A 294 -18.07 -8.42 2.92
CA ASN A 294 -18.60 -7.41 2.00
C ASN A 294 -17.50 -6.71 1.20
N ILE A 295 -17.91 -6.10 0.08
CA ILE A 295 -17.08 -5.15 -0.68
C ILE A 295 -17.71 -3.76 -0.53
N ILE A 296 -16.90 -2.79 -0.14
CA ILE A 296 -17.34 -1.43 0.12
C ILE A 296 -16.72 -0.47 -0.89
N GLU A 297 -17.56 0.21 -1.67
CA GLU A 297 -17.15 1.34 -2.54
C GLU A 297 -16.99 2.59 -1.68
N LEU A 298 -15.83 3.24 -1.79
CA LEU A 298 -15.52 4.48 -1.08
C LEU A 298 -15.82 5.72 -1.93
N ASN A 299 -16.21 6.80 -1.27
CA ASN A 299 -16.32 8.12 -1.89
C ASN A 299 -14.92 8.75 -1.96
N TYR A 300 -14.11 8.25 -2.91
CA TYR A 300 -12.77 8.73 -3.22
C TYR A 300 -12.80 9.54 -4.51
N ALA A 301 -12.24 10.74 -4.49
CA ALA A 301 -12.04 11.59 -5.67
C ALA A 301 -10.53 11.65 -5.98
N ASN A 302 -10.18 11.35 -7.23
CA ASN A 302 -8.80 11.42 -7.74
C ASN A 302 -8.27 12.85 -7.77
#